data_eb7789ef13b0527eb0e9830064550e87
#
_entry.id   eb7789ef13b0527eb0e9830064550e87
#
_cell.length_a   1.000
_cell.length_b   1.000
_cell.length_c   1.000
_cell.angle_alpha   90.00
_cell.angle_beta   90.00
_cell.angle_gamma   90.00
#
_symmetry.space_group_name_H-M   'P 1'
#
loop_
_entity.id
_entity.type
_entity.pdbx_description
1 polymer ?
#
loop_
_entity_poly.entity_id
_entity_poly.type
_entity_poly.pdbx_seq_one_letter_code
_entity_poly.pdbx_strand_id
1 'polypeptide(L)'
;INPASSTIFNDSEFGVTLNYKNLKISNRLNNNKTSSKNDFFSYGGAGVVLVYENRKSKFSVAYNNHTLGDFDSSFYVSGKNNNGIDNYFLYYADGIPSSDLLIYDDETSQSVYTYLGDNFGFADQQAFLGYQSFIINDSGDENNNYVSNALYNNLDQNLDIFRTGKHFKHSINLGFSYNNHVFTGININIHETLFEETKVFEEFGYANNSNVQRVFFKEDLLAYGTGFSFQLGSIIKIKQLRVGLSYSTPTILNIEEENSQIIETDIIEKDGLTTYRIDPNTINVYDEYELKLPSKSLFSLAYIFGTRGLLSFDYEITKFNNTKFDDNNG
;
A
#
# COMPACT_ATOMS: atom_id res chain seq x y z
N ILE A 1 0.20 -2.02 22.58
CA ILE A 1 0.57 -2.40 23.96
C ILE A 1 0.43 -1.15 24.84
N ASN A 2 0.30 -1.32 26.15
CA ASN A 2 0.06 -0.25 27.12
C ASN A 2 1.34 0.54 27.43
N PRO A 3 1.40 1.88 27.25
CA PRO A 3 2.58 2.71 27.53
C PRO A 3 3.09 2.62 28.97
N ALA A 4 2.20 2.34 29.94
CA ALA A 4 2.57 2.19 31.34
C ALA A 4 3.50 0.99 31.61
N SER A 5 3.60 0.06 30.67
CA SER A 5 4.40 -1.16 30.84
C SER A 5 5.91 -0.91 30.91
N SER A 6 6.40 0.23 30.42
CA SER A 6 7.82 0.58 30.49
C SER A 6 8.34 0.70 31.94
N THR A 7 7.49 1.07 32.88
CA THR A 7 7.85 1.15 34.31
C THR A 7 7.71 -0.18 35.07
N ILE A 8 7.28 -1.26 34.40
CA ILE A 8 7.27 -2.60 34.99
C ILE A 8 8.67 -3.22 34.98
N PHE A 9 9.52 -2.80 34.06
CA PHE A 9 10.91 -3.24 34.01
C PHE A 9 11.65 -2.89 35.30
N ASN A 10 12.46 -3.82 35.79
CA ASN A 10 13.27 -3.60 36.99
C ASN A 10 14.61 -2.94 36.67
N ASP A 11 15.18 -3.28 35.53
CA ASP A 11 16.47 -2.82 35.05
C ASP A 11 16.32 -2.17 33.66
N SER A 12 17.34 -1.40 33.28
CA SER A 12 17.44 -0.87 31.92
C SER A 12 17.78 -1.99 30.95
N GLU A 13 17.04 -2.08 29.85
CA GLU A 13 17.17 -3.18 28.90
C GLU A 13 17.13 -2.65 27.45
N PHE A 14 17.72 -3.42 26.54
CA PHE A 14 17.50 -3.25 25.11
C PHE A 14 17.10 -4.56 24.47
N GLY A 15 16.39 -4.48 23.37
CA GLY A 15 15.97 -5.66 22.62
C GLY A 15 15.88 -5.40 21.12
N VAL A 16 16.05 -6.46 20.35
CA VAL A 16 15.87 -6.47 18.88
C VAL A 16 14.96 -7.63 18.53
N THR A 17 14.05 -7.40 17.61
CA THR A 17 13.13 -8.39 17.06
C THR A 17 13.40 -8.61 15.59
N LEU A 18 13.59 -9.85 15.21
CA LEU A 18 13.70 -10.27 13.81
C LEU A 18 12.51 -11.17 13.49
N ASN A 19 11.96 -11.01 12.30
CA ASN A 19 10.81 -11.77 11.83
C ASN A 19 11.20 -12.66 10.65
N TYR A 20 10.63 -13.85 10.60
CA TYR A 20 10.59 -14.68 9.41
C TYR A 20 9.14 -14.85 8.98
N LYS A 21 8.86 -14.52 7.73
CA LYS A 21 7.52 -14.59 7.12
C LYS A 21 7.55 -15.57 5.98
N ASN A 22 6.67 -16.56 6.03
CA ASN A 22 6.38 -17.46 4.92
C ASN A 22 4.99 -17.13 4.39
N LEU A 23 4.90 -16.66 3.16
CA LEU A 23 3.66 -16.25 2.54
C LEU A 23 3.35 -17.14 1.35
N LYS A 24 2.20 -17.79 1.37
CA LYS A 24 1.66 -18.54 0.22
C LYS A 24 0.40 -17.84 -0.28
N ILE A 25 0.44 -17.36 -1.51
CA ILE A 25 -0.68 -16.71 -2.18
C ILE A 25 -1.20 -17.68 -3.23
N SER A 26 -2.50 -17.93 -3.23
CA SER A 26 -3.16 -18.74 -4.25
C SER A 26 -4.20 -17.90 -4.96
N ASN A 27 -4.05 -17.76 -6.25
CA ASN A 27 -4.90 -16.95 -7.12
C ASN A 27 -5.71 -17.85 -8.07
N ARG A 28 -6.82 -17.33 -8.53
CA ARG A 28 -7.65 -18.02 -9.54
C ARG A 28 -8.18 -17.00 -10.54
N LEU A 29 -7.87 -17.24 -11.81
CA LEU A 29 -8.48 -16.53 -12.93
C LEU A 29 -9.30 -17.57 -13.73
N ASN A 30 -10.61 -17.42 -13.70
CA ASN A 30 -11.54 -18.38 -14.29
C ASN A 30 -11.26 -19.84 -13.82
N ASN A 31 -10.83 -20.73 -14.72
CA ASN A 31 -10.55 -22.13 -14.41
C ASN A 31 -9.06 -22.38 -14.07
N ASN A 32 -8.19 -21.42 -14.26
CA ASN A 32 -6.77 -21.55 -13.95
C ASN A 32 -6.47 -21.11 -12.51
N LYS A 33 -5.66 -21.93 -11.82
CA LYS A 33 -5.20 -21.65 -10.45
C LYS A 33 -3.69 -21.56 -10.44
N THR A 34 -3.20 -20.43 -9.93
CA THR A 34 -1.77 -20.18 -9.74
C THR A 34 -1.44 -20.09 -8.25
N SER A 35 -0.20 -20.35 -7.87
CA SER A 35 0.25 -20.26 -6.50
C SER A 35 1.68 -19.73 -6.46
N SER A 36 1.88 -18.69 -5.67
CA SER A 36 3.20 -18.11 -5.39
C SER A 36 3.59 -18.36 -3.94
N LYS A 37 4.86 -18.60 -3.71
CA LYS A 37 5.42 -18.78 -2.36
C LYS A 37 6.57 -17.79 -2.18
N ASN A 38 6.53 -17.06 -1.08
CA ASN A 38 7.50 -16.02 -0.75
C ASN A 38 8.00 -16.25 0.67
N ASP A 39 9.32 -16.23 0.84
CA ASP A 39 9.99 -16.36 2.12
C ASP A 39 10.81 -15.08 2.37
N PHE A 40 10.52 -14.39 3.47
CA PHE A 40 11.18 -13.14 3.82
C PHE A 40 11.75 -13.22 5.23
N PHE A 41 12.97 -12.72 5.38
CA PHE A 41 13.55 -12.43 6.67
C PHE A 41 13.59 -10.91 6.85
N SER A 42 12.93 -10.40 7.89
CA SER A 42 12.75 -8.96 8.05
C SER A 42 13.03 -8.49 9.47
N TYR A 43 13.36 -7.21 9.57
CA TYR A 43 13.48 -6.51 10.83
C TYR A 43 12.09 -6.27 11.43
N GLY A 44 11.87 -6.70 12.67
CA GLY A 44 10.60 -6.52 13.38
C GLY A 44 10.58 -5.30 14.29
N GLY A 45 11.74 -4.93 14.85
CA GLY A 45 11.85 -3.79 15.74
C GLY A 45 13.07 -3.84 16.64
N ALA A 46 13.40 -2.69 17.23
CA ALA A 46 14.37 -2.57 18.31
C ALA A 46 13.87 -1.56 19.34
N GLY A 47 14.31 -1.71 20.59
CA GLY A 47 13.95 -0.76 21.62
C GLY A 47 14.94 -0.77 22.78
N VAL A 48 14.95 0.33 23.50
CA VAL A 48 15.68 0.51 24.75
C VAL A 48 14.75 1.14 25.78
N VAL A 49 14.84 0.67 27.01
CA VAL A 49 14.20 1.26 28.17
C VAL A 49 15.25 1.58 29.23
N LEU A 50 15.22 2.81 29.72
CA LEU A 50 16.01 3.29 30.86
C LEU A 50 15.10 3.44 32.05
N VAL A 51 15.48 2.88 33.18
CA VAL A 51 14.67 2.85 34.39
C VAL A 51 15.43 3.54 35.53
N TYR A 52 14.72 4.44 36.21
CA TYR A 52 15.23 5.18 37.39
C TYR A 52 14.27 4.92 38.55
N GLU A 53 14.76 4.29 39.59
CA GLU A 53 13.94 3.93 40.76
C GLU A 53 14.38 4.71 42.00
N ASN A 54 13.39 5.18 42.76
CA ASN A 54 13.54 5.74 44.09
C ASN A 54 12.63 4.93 45.05
N ARG A 55 12.74 5.09 46.34
CA ARG A 55 12.04 4.31 47.38
C ARG A 55 10.56 4.06 47.14
N LYS A 56 9.84 5.00 46.50
CA LYS A 56 8.38 4.94 46.28
C LYS A 56 7.97 5.14 44.84
N SER A 57 8.85 5.57 44.00
CA SER A 57 8.54 5.97 42.62
C SER A 57 9.55 5.42 41.65
N LYS A 58 9.07 5.05 40.47
CA LYS A 58 9.90 4.62 39.34
C LYS A 58 9.55 5.46 38.13
N PHE A 59 10.57 5.92 37.42
CA PHE A 59 10.45 6.59 36.14
C PHE A 59 11.09 5.74 35.06
N SER A 60 10.53 5.77 33.87
CA SER A 60 11.15 5.19 32.71
C SER A 60 11.10 6.13 31.51
N VAL A 61 12.17 6.09 30.72
CA VAL A 61 12.22 6.67 29.40
C VAL A 61 12.54 5.54 28.44
N ALA A 62 11.76 5.39 27.40
CA ALA A 62 12.03 4.37 26.42
C ALA A 62 11.88 4.90 25.01
N TYR A 63 12.68 4.33 24.10
CA TYR A 63 12.52 4.51 22.67
C TYR A 63 12.36 3.11 22.06
N ASN A 64 11.42 2.98 21.15
CA ASN A 64 11.31 1.79 20.32
C ASN A 64 10.93 2.14 18.88
N ASN A 65 11.49 1.38 17.96
CA ASN A 65 11.10 1.33 16.56
C ASN A 65 10.43 -0.04 16.33
N HIS A 66 9.31 -0.05 15.65
CA HIS A 66 8.54 -1.26 15.43
C HIS A 66 7.90 -1.26 14.04
N THR A 67 8.10 -2.37 13.30
CA THR A 67 7.42 -2.59 12.03
C THR A 67 5.95 -2.94 12.28
N LEU A 68 5.02 -2.07 11.87
CA LEU A 68 3.57 -2.27 11.97
C LEU A 68 3.01 -3.03 10.78
N GLY A 69 3.53 -2.75 9.59
CA GLY A 69 3.17 -3.38 8.33
C GLY A 69 4.41 -3.76 7.54
N ASP A 70 4.35 -4.91 6.90
CA ASP A 70 5.38 -5.41 5.98
C ASP A 70 4.64 -5.77 4.68
N PHE A 71 4.89 -5.01 3.63
CA PHE A 71 4.19 -5.10 2.34
C PHE A 71 4.87 -6.07 1.37
N ASP A 72 6.06 -6.58 1.74
CA ASP A 72 6.83 -7.48 0.89
C ASP A 72 6.00 -8.69 0.48
N SER A 73 5.70 -8.77 -0.80
CA SER A 73 4.96 -9.86 -1.42
C SER A 73 5.15 -9.87 -2.93
N SER A 74 5.17 -11.05 -3.53
CA SER A 74 5.06 -11.18 -4.98
C SER A 74 4.06 -12.27 -5.31
N PHE A 75 3.26 -12.06 -6.35
CA PHE A 75 2.35 -13.09 -6.81
C PHE A 75 2.06 -12.96 -8.30
N TYR A 76 1.69 -14.08 -8.87
CA TYR A 76 1.43 -14.26 -10.27
C TYR A 76 0.01 -14.77 -10.47
N VAL A 77 -0.68 -14.22 -11.45
CA VAL A 77 -2.00 -14.66 -11.89
C VAL A 77 -1.94 -14.91 -13.38
N SER A 78 -2.39 -16.08 -13.83
CA SER A 78 -2.51 -16.34 -15.27
C SER A 78 -3.78 -17.11 -15.57
N GLY A 79 -4.29 -16.94 -16.77
CA GLY A 79 -5.47 -17.67 -17.21
C GLY A 79 -6.04 -17.14 -18.51
N LYS A 80 -7.10 -17.83 -18.98
CA LYS A 80 -7.85 -17.39 -20.14
C LYS A 80 -8.97 -16.46 -19.74
N ASN A 81 -9.15 -15.39 -20.53
CA ASN A 81 -10.21 -14.40 -20.34
C ASN A 81 -10.82 -14.03 -21.70
N ASN A 82 -12.12 -13.74 -21.71
CA ASN A 82 -12.84 -13.26 -22.89
C ASN A 82 -13.01 -11.72 -22.87
N ASN A 83 -12.35 -11.04 -21.95
CA ASN A 83 -12.33 -9.57 -21.84
C ASN A 83 -10.88 -9.11 -21.88
N GLY A 84 -10.51 -8.38 -22.92
CA GLY A 84 -9.16 -7.89 -23.15
C GLY A 84 -8.92 -6.51 -22.54
N ILE A 85 -7.65 -6.13 -22.48
CA ILE A 85 -7.22 -4.82 -21.97
C ILE A 85 -7.69 -3.65 -22.86
N ASP A 86 -8.04 -3.92 -24.11
CA ASP A 86 -8.64 -2.93 -25.02
C ASP A 86 -9.89 -2.28 -24.40
N ASN A 87 -10.70 -3.04 -23.67
CA ASN A 87 -11.88 -2.51 -22.99
C ASN A 87 -11.56 -1.51 -21.87
N TYR A 88 -10.40 -1.64 -21.23
CA TYR A 88 -9.90 -0.64 -20.30
C TYR A 88 -9.61 0.68 -21.00
N PHE A 89 -8.90 0.66 -22.12
CA PHE A 89 -8.58 1.86 -22.88
C PHE A 89 -9.80 2.48 -23.56
N LEU A 90 -10.72 1.66 -24.09
CA LEU A 90 -12.00 2.13 -24.63
C LEU A 90 -12.83 2.87 -23.58
N TYR A 91 -12.86 2.36 -22.34
CA TYR A 91 -13.58 3.02 -21.25
C TYR A 91 -13.05 4.42 -20.93
N TYR A 92 -11.73 4.58 -20.91
CA TYR A 92 -11.13 5.87 -20.62
C TYR A 92 -11.12 6.84 -21.81
N ALA A 93 -11.13 6.33 -23.04
CA ALA A 93 -11.10 7.15 -24.24
C ALA A 93 -12.49 7.69 -24.65
N ASP A 94 -13.58 7.14 -24.10
CA ASP A 94 -14.94 7.49 -24.49
C ASP A 94 -15.23 8.99 -24.29
N GLY A 95 -15.56 9.67 -25.41
CA GLY A 95 -15.85 11.10 -25.46
C GLY A 95 -14.64 12.03 -25.55
N ILE A 96 -13.40 11.54 -25.49
CA ILE A 96 -12.19 12.36 -25.62
C ILE A 96 -11.90 12.58 -27.10
N PRO A 97 -11.71 13.85 -27.58
CA PRO A 97 -11.37 14.10 -28.98
C PRO A 97 -10.03 13.43 -29.35
N SER A 98 -10.02 12.70 -30.47
CA SER A 98 -8.79 12.04 -30.94
C SER A 98 -7.68 13.04 -31.30
N SER A 99 -8.05 14.27 -31.65
CA SER A 99 -7.10 15.38 -31.87
C SER A 99 -6.23 15.67 -30.65
N ASP A 100 -6.77 15.46 -29.43
CA ASP A 100 -6.08 15.76 -28.19
C ASP A 100 -5.09 14.65 -27.81
N LEU A 101 -5.23 13.47 -28.43
CA LEU A 101 -4.37 12.31 -28.23
C LEU A 101 -3.24 12.21 -29.28
N LEU A 102 -3.17 13.13 -30.27
CA LEU A 102 -2.11 13.16 -31.29
C LEU A 102 -0.82 13.76 -30.73
N ILE A 103 0.29 13.33 -31.30
CA ILE A 103 1.61 13.95 -31.11
C ILE A 103 1.91 14.75 -32.39
N TYR A 104 1.98 16.06 -32.29
CA TYR A 104 2.30 16.94 -33.44
C TYR A 104 3.82 17.05 -33.61
N ASP A 105 4.26 17.64 -34.73
CA ASP A 105 5.67 17.65 -35.17
C ASP A 105 6.66 18.27 -34.17
N ASP A 106 6.19 19.14 -33.28
CA ASP A 106 7.00 19.81 -32.24
C ASP A 106 6.80 19.21 -30.82
N GLU A 107 6.08 18.11 -30.72
CA GLU A 107 5.73 17.44 -29.45
C GLU A 107 6.43 16.11 -29.30
N THR A 108 6.42 15.63 -28.08
CA THR A 108 6.89 14.28 -27.68
C THR A 108 5.81 13.54 -26.91
N SER A 109 5.90 12.19 -26.84
CA SER A 109 5.01 11.41 -25.99
C SER A 109 5.00 11.92 -24.55
N GLN A 110 6.15 12.36 -24.05
CA GLN A 110 6.28 12.94 -22.71
C GLN A 110 5.49 14.24 -22.57
N SER A 111 5.66 15.18 -23.50
CA SER A 111 4.99 16.49 -23.41
C SER A 111 3.48 16.38 -23.49
N VAL A 112 2.95 15.57 -24.41
CA VAL A 112 1.49 15.35 -24.54
C VAL A 112 0.94 14.62 -23.33
N TYR A 113 1.58 13.53 -22.90
CA TYR A 113 1.15 12.76 -21.73
C TYR A 113 1.11 13.61 -20.45
N THR A 114 2.16 14.43 -20.22
CA THR A 114 2.21 15.35 -19.07
C THR A 114 1.11 16.42 -19.18
N TYR A 115 0.94 17.02 -20.35
CA TYR A 115 -0.11 18.04 -20.58
C TYR A 115 -1.51 17.49 -20.31
N LEU A 116 -1.80 16.26 -20.76
CA LEU A 116 -3.08 15.59 -20.51
C LEU A 116 -3.29 15.35 -19.01
N GLY A 117 -2.27 14.87 -18.30
CA GLY A 117 -2.35 14.67 -16.85
C GLY A 117 -2.63 15.94 -16.08
N ASP A 118 -1.89 17.01 -16.39
CA ASP A 118 -1.98 18.30 -15.69
C ASP A 118 -3.29 19.05 -15.94
N ASN A 119 -3.92 18.87 -17.09
CA ASN A 119 -5.09 19.66 -17.50
C ASN A 119 -6.41 18.87 -17.50
N PHE A 120 -6.37 17.55 -17.73
CA PHE A 120 -7.57 16.71 -17.88
C PHE A 120 -7.56 15.50 -16.95
N GLY A 121 -6.38 15.05 -16.51
CA GLY A 121 -6.21 14.03 -15.49
C GLY A 121 -5.94 12.62 -16.04
N PHE A 122 -6.11 11.63 -15.16
CA PHE A 122 -5.72 10.24 -15.40
C PHE A 122 -6.43 9.62 -16.61
N ALA A 123 -7.72 9.90 -16.81
CA ALA A 123 -8.50 9.30 -17.91
C ALA A 123 -7.89 9.60 -19.28
N ASP A 124 -7.52 10.86 -19.53
CA ASP A 124 -6.93 11.31 -20.79
C ASP A 124 -5.54 10.71 -21.00
N GLN A 125 -4.76 10.54 -19.93
CA GLN A 125 -3.49 9.82 -20.00
C GLN A 125 -3.67 8.36 -20.43
N GLN A 126 -4.69 7.66 -19.89
CA GLN A 126 -4.97 6.28 -20.30
C GLN A 126 -5.46 6.21 -21.76
N ALA A 127 -6.33 7.13 -22.17
CA ALA A 127 -6.76 7.23 -23.56
C ALA A 127 -5.56 7.43 -24.52
N PHE A 128 -4.63 8.31 -24.15
CA PHE A 128 -3.40 8.53 -24.89
C PHE A 128 -2.56 7.26 -25.05
N LEU A 129 -2.34 6.52 -23.95
CA LEU A 129 -1.60 5.27 -24.00
C LEU A 129 -2.26 4.23 -24.91
N GLY A 130 -3.57 4.06 -24.80
CA GLY A 130 -4.33 3.12 -25.63
C GLY A 130 -4.35 3.50 -27.11
N TYR A 131 -4.47 4.80 -27.41
CA TYR A 131 -4.50 5.33 -28.77
C TYR A 131 -3.12 5.28 -29.45
N GLN A 132 -2.09 5.78 -28.78
CA GLN A 132 -0.72 5.82 -29.31
C GLN A 132 -0.09 4.42 -29.45
N SER A 133 -0.53 3.45 -28.66
CA SER A 133 -0.11 2.04 -28.78
C SER A 133 -0.92 1.26 -29.83
N PHE A 134 -1.86 1.88 -30.54
CA PHE A 134 -2.73 1.27 -31.54
C PHE A 134 -3.59 0.10 -31.03
N ILE A 135 -3.87 0.05 -29.71
CA ILE A 135 -4.85 -0.90 -29.17
C ILE A 135 -6.26 -0.47 -29.54
N ILE A 136 -6.51 0.85 -29.53
CA ILE A 136 -7.76 1.50 -29.93
C ILE A 136 -7.51 2.53 -31.03
N ASN A 137 -8.52 2.74 -31.85
CA ASN A 137 -8.53 3.79 -32.88
C ASN A 137 -9.80 4.63 -32.78
N ASP A 138 -9.73 5.86 -33.27
CA ASP A 138 -10.90 6.69 -33.49
C ASP A 138 -11.88 6.00 -34.47
N SER A 139 -13.15 5.96 -34.14
CA SER A 139 -14.21 5.42 -35.01
C SER A 139 -14.50 6.31 -36.21
N GLY A 140 -14.07 7.56 -36.15
CA GLY A 140 -14.34 8.60 -37.17
C GLY A 140 -15.76 9.16 -37.07
N ASP A 141 -16.46 8.98 -35.95
CA ASP A 141 -17.78 9.56 -35.73
C ASP A 141 -17.72 10.92 -34.98
N GLU A 142 -18.82 11.64 -35.00
CA GLU A 142 -18.92 12.99 -34.38
C GLU A 142 -18.99 12.92 -32.82
N ASN A 143 -19.07 11.71 -32.21
CA ASN A 143 -19.24 11.53 -30.76
C ASN A 143 -17.92 11.19 -30.06
N ASN A 144 -16.77 11.20 -30.78
CA ASN A 144 -15.46 10.78 -30.24
C ASN A 144 -15.48 9.36 -29.67
N ASN A 145 -16.16 8.42 -30.36
CA ASN A 145 -16.14 7.03 -30.00
C ASN A 145 -14.87 6.36 -30.52
N TYR A 146 -14.44 5.32 -29.84
CA TYR A 146 -13.27 4.53 -30.20
C TYR A 146 -13.65 3.08 -30.47
N VAL A 147 -12.86 2.43 -31.32
CA VAL A 147 -12.99 1.01 -31.66
C VAL A 147 -11.72 0.26 -31.32
N SER A 148 -11.88 -0.99 -30.90
CA SER A 148 -10.75 -1.88 -30.65
C SER A 148 -10.12 -2.37 -31.95
N ASN A 149 -8.79 -2.39 -32.01
CA ASN A 149 -8.01 -3.05 -33.05
C ASN A 149 -7.78 -4.54 -32.75
N ALA A 150 -8.20 -4.99 -31.58
CA ALA A 150 -8.03 -6.37 -31.12
C ALA A 150 -9.24 -7.23 -31.50
N LEU A 151 -8.97 -8.41 -32.02
CA LEU A 151 -9.99 -9.43 -32.29
C LEU A 151 -9.61 -10.70 -31.53
N TYR A 152 -10.53 -11.20 -30.69
CA TYR A 152 -10.29 -12.37 -29.85
C TYR A 152 -11.59 -13.07 -29.44
N ASN A 153 -11.47 -14.33 -28.99
CA ASN A 153 -12.52 -15.04 -28.26
C ASN A 153 -12.09 -15.34 -26.82
N ASN A 154 -10.84 -15.80 -26.68
CA ASN A 154 -10.23 -16.08 -25.39
C ASN A 154 -8.76 -15.67 -25.47
N LEU A 155 -8.38 -14.75 -24.62
CA LEU A 155 -6.99 -14.28 -24.48
C LEU A 155 -6.30 -15.03 -23.37
N ASP A 156 -5.01 -15.24 -23.52
CA ASP A 156 -4.14 -15.64 -22.44
C ASP A 156 -3.63 -14.38 -21.74
N GLN A 157 -3.92 -14.24 -20.45
CA GLN A 157 -3.54 -13.09 -19.64
C GLN A 157 -2.64 -13.52 -18.50
N ASN A 158 -1.58 -12.76 -18.29
CA ASN A 158 -0.63 -12.88 -17.18
C ASN A 158 -0.56 -11.56 -16.43
N LEU A 159 -0.57 -11.64 -15.12
CA LEU A 159 -0.36 -10.48 -14.24
C LEU A 159 0.64 -10.85 -13.16
N ASP A 160 1.78 -10.18 -13.17
CA ASP A 160 2.78 -10.22 -12.11
C ASP A 160 2.66 -8.97 -11.25
N ILE A 161 2.59 -9.17 -9.93
CA ILE A 161 2.56 -8.07 -8.96
C ILE A 161 3.70 -8.26 -7.97
N PHE A 162 4.54 -7.24 -7.87
CA PHE A 162 5.64 -7.15 -6.92
C PHE A 162 5.38 -5.98 -5.99
N ARG A 163 5.39 -6.25 -4.68
CA ARG A 163 5.23 -5.24 -3.64
C ARG A 163 6.39 -5.28 -2.69
N THR A 164 6.86 -4.11 -2.30
CA THR A 164 7.86 -3.95 -1.25
C THR A 164 7.54 -2.73 -0.40
N GLY A 165 8.19 -2.66 0.75
CA GLY A 165 8.07 -1.53 1.65
C GLY A 165 7.53 -1.88 3.03
N LYS A 166 7.50 -0.89 3.90
CA LYS A 166 7.16 -1.08 5.31
C LYS A 166 6.48 0.14 5.91
N HIS A 167 5.69 -0.14 6.93
CA HIS A 167 5.18 0.89 7.82
C HIS A 167 5.86 0.75 9.18
N PHE A 168 6.68 1.72 9.53
CA PHE A 168 7.36 1.82 10.81
C PHE A 168 6.60 2.73 11.79
N LYS A 169 6.77 2.42 13.06
CA LYS A 169 6.36 3.30 14.16
C LYS A 169 7.53 3.48 15.12
N HIS A 170 7.95 4.71 15.27
CA HIS A 170 8.91 5.17 16.26
C HIS A 170 8.16 5.70 17.47
N SER A 171 8.42 5.17 18.65
CA SER A 171 7.71 5.56 19.88
C SER A 171 8.71 6.07 20.91
N ILE A 172 8.49 7.29 21.37
CA ILE A 172 9.13 7.82 22.57
C ILE A 172 8.16 7.66 23.72
N ASN A 173 8.57 6.95 24.75
CA ASN A 173 7.75 6.63 25.93
C ASN A 173 8.28 7.32 27.18
N LEU A 174 7.36 7.87 27.95
CA LEU A 174 7.59 8.33 29.30
C LEU A 174 6.65 7.58 30.24
N GLY A 175 7.22 6.92 31.25
CA GLY A 175 6.47 6.15 32.23
C GLY A 175 6.74 6.61 33.65
N PHE A 176 5.72 6.46 34.51
CA PHE A 176 5.79 6.74 35.93
C PHE A 176 5.05 5.66 36.71
N SER A 177 5.62 5.19 37.83
CA SER A 177 4.90 4.36 38.77
C SER A 177 5.05 4.83 40.20
N TYR A 178 4.01 4.57 41.00
CA TYR A 178 3.97 4.91 42.42
C TYR A 178 3.68 3.69 43.28
N ASN A 179 4.51 3.48 44.32
CA ASN A 179 4.44 2.37 45.26
C ASN A 179 4.35 0.98 44.60
N ASN A 180 4.80 0.83 43.38
CA ASN A 180 4.65 -0.40 42.61
C ASN A 180 3.19 -0.92 42.50
N HIS A 181 2.21 -0.01 42.63
CA HIS A 181 0.79 -0.31 42.55
C HIS A 181 0.12 0.37 41.33
N VAL A 182 0.45 1.62 41.09
CA VAL A 182 -0.10 2.42 39.99
C VAL A 182 1.01 2.72 39.00
N PHE A 183 0.76 2.45 37.73
CA PHE A 183 1.67 2.68 36.62
C PHE A 183 0.93 3.49 35.58
N THR A 184 1.55 4.52 35.05
CA THR A 184 1.03 5.37 33.98
C THR A 184 2.10 5.59 32.93
N GLY A 185 1.70 5.85 31.71
CA GLY A 185 2.64 6.12 30.64
C GLY A 185 1.98 6.83 29.46
N ILE A 186 2.82 7.53 28.71
CA ILE A 186 2.46 8.19 27.48
C ILE A 186 3.47 7.81 26.39
N ASN A 187 2.98 7.57 25.17
CA ASN A 187 3.79 7.48 23.96
C ASN A 187 3.49 8.65 23.03
N ILE A 188 4.55 9.19 22.46
CA ILE A 188 4.51 10.00 21.25
C ILE A 188 5.02 9.10 20.13
N ASN A 189 4.20 8.91 19.10
CA ASN A 189 4.51 8.00 18.01
C ASN A 189 4.66 8.80 16.71
N ILE A 190 5.76 8.57 16.03
CA ILE A 190 6.00 9.01 14.65
C ILE A 190 5.85 7.78 13.75
N HIS A 191 5.15 7.94 12.67
CA HIS A 191 4.90 6.90 11.69
C HIS A 191 5.59 7.25 10.39
N GLU A 192 6.18 6.24 9.76
CA GLU A 192 6.80 6.34 8.43
C GLU A 192 6.29 5.16 7.60
N THR A 193 5.80 5.43 6.40
CA THR A 193 5.35 4.42 5.47
C THR A 193 6.03 4.58 4.13
N LEU A 194 6.40 3.45 3.56
CA LEU A 194 6.88 3.32 2.18
C LEU A 194 6.17 2.11 1.60
N PHE A 195 5.56 2.28 0.44
CA PHE A 195 4.93 1.22 -0.33
C PHE A 195 5.31 1.40 -1.79
N GLU A 196 5.86 0.36 -2.37
CA GLU A 196 6.18 0.28 -3.80
C GLU A 196 5.43 -0.90 -4.39
N GLU A 197 4.80 -0.70 -5.53
CA GLU A 197 4.15 -1.76 -6.29
C GLU A 197 4.53 -1.65 -7.76
N THR A 198 5.02 -2.76 -8.34
CA THR A 198 5.15 -2.94 -9.78
C THR A 198 4.13 -3.97 -10.24
N LYS A 199 3.30 -3.58 -11.19
CA LYS A 199 2.39 -4.45 -11.94
C LYS A 199 2.90 -4.63 -13.35
N VAL A 200 2.99 -5.88 -13.80
CA VAL A 200 3.28 -6.23 -15.19
C VAL A 200 2.14 -7.08 -15.71
N PHE A 201 1.43 -6.55 -16.67
CA PHE A 201 0.34 -7.25 -17.37
C PHE A 201 0.79 -7.61 -18.78
N GLU A 202 0.57 -8.86 -19.17
CA GLU A 202 0.77 -9.34 -20.54
C GLU A 202 -0.48 -10.03 -21.04
N GLU A 203 -0.81 -9.74 -22.30
CA GLU A 203 -1.96 -10.32 -22.98
C GLU A 203 -1.56 -10.76 -24.38
N PHE A 204 -1.94 -11.98 -24.74
CA PHE A 204 -1.64 -12.61 -26.02
C PHE A 204 -2.71 -13.67 -26.39
N GLY A 205 -2.55 -14.30 -27.56
CA GLY A 205 -3.52 -15.32 -28.03
C GLY A 205 -4.70 -14.70 -28.77
N TYR A 206 -4.47 -13.56 -29.41
CA TYR A 206 -5.43 -12.89 -30.30
C TYR A 206 -5.75 -13.76 -31.54
N ALA A 207 -6.85 -13.44 -32.21
CA ALA A 207 -7.23 -14.12 -33.44
C ALA A 207 -6.19 -13.86 -34.56
N ASN A 208 -6.01 -14.82 -35.47
CA ASN A 208 -5.03 -14.70 -36.55
C ASN A 208 -5.24 -13.49 -37.48
N ASN A 209 -6.47 -12.99 -37.54
CA ASN A 209 -6.85 -11.80 -38.29
C ASN A 209 -6.93 -10.52 -37.42
N SER A 210 -6.49 -10.58 -36.19
CA SER A 210 -6.35 -9.42 -35.33
C SER A 210 -5.13 -8.59 -35.72
N ASN A 211 -5.24 -7.29 -35.70
CA ASN A 211 -4.08 -6.42 -35.85
C ASN A 211 -3.17 -6.49 -34.61
N VAL A 212 -3.77 -6.49 -33.42
CA VAL A 212 -3.05 -6.64 -32.14
C VAL A 212 -2.70 -8.12 -31.94
N GLN A 213 -1.44 -8.39 -31.60
CA GLN A 213 -0.93 -9.76 -31.34
C GLN A 213 -0.42 -9.97 -29.93
N ARG A 214 0.08 -8.91 -29.27
CA ARG A 214 0.53 -8.92 -27.91
C ARG A 214 0.36 -7.52 -27.31
N VAL A 215 0.01 -7.46 -26.03
CA VAL A 215 0.07 -6.23 -25.22
C VAL A 215 0.89 -6.52 -23.97
N PHE A 216 1.81 -5.62 -23.67
CA PHE A 216 2.53 -5.56 -22.41
C PHE A 216 2.23 -4.19 -21.78
N PHE A 217 1.77 -4.20 -20.53
CA PHE A 217 1.49 -2.96 -19.80
C PHE A 217 2.12 -3.03 -18.42
N LYS A 218 2.99 -2.08 -18.13
CA LYS A 218 3.69 -1.95 -16.87
C LYS A 218 3.26 -0.69 -16.16
N GLU A 219 2.98 -0.81 -14.85
CA GLU A 219 2.70 0.28 -13.94
C GLU A 219 3.62 0.17 -12.74
N ASP A 220 4.25 1.26 -12.35
CA ASP A 220 4.99 1.40 -11.11
C ASP A 220 4.29 2.45 -10.23
N LEU A 221 4.02 2.10 -8.98
CA LEU A 221 3.44 2.97 -7.96
C LEU A 221 4.40 3.05 -6.78
N LEU A 222 4.70 4.27 -6.34
CA LEU A 222 5.39 4.58 -5.11
C LEU A 222 4.45 5.41 -4.24
N ALA A 223 4.21 4.97 -2.99
CA ALA A 223 3.50 5.76 -1.99
C ALA A 223 4.38 5.87 -0.74
N TYR A 224 4.60 7.08 -0.27
CA TYR A 224 5.38 7.32 0.94
C TYR A 224 4.68 8.36 1.80
N GLY A 225 4.87 8.24 3.11
CA GLY A 225 4.22 9.17 4.00
C GLY A 225 4.75 9.13 5.42
N THR A 226 4.43 10.19 6.13
CA THR A 226 4.76 10.35 7.54
C THR A 226 3.52 10.70 8.34
N GLY A 227 3.55 10.42 9.63
CA GLY A 227 2.41 10.74 10.47
C GLY A 227 2.71 10.65 11.95
N PHE A 228 1.71 10.95 12.75
CA PHE A 228 1.87 10.91 14.19
C PHE A 228 0.61 10.42 14.92
N SER A 229 0.82 9.91 16.13
CA SER A 229 -0.25 9.56 17.06
C SER A 229 0.25 9.63 18.51
N PHE A 230 -0.70 9.70 19.43
CA PHE A 230 -0.41 9.65 20.87
C PHE A 230 -1.05 8.41 21.47
N GLN A 231 -0.45 7.92 22.56
CA GLN A 231 -1.03 6.82 23.31
C GLN A 231 -0.87 7.10 24.82
N LEU A 232 -1.94 6.89 25.55
CA LEU A 232 -1.98 6.97 27.01
C LEU A 232 -2.25 5.59 27.58
N GLY A 233 -1.68 5.29 28.74
CA GLY A 233 -1.90 4.01 29.41
C GLY A 233 -1.79 4.09 30.92
N SER A 234 -2.51 3.17 31.57
CA SER A 234 -2.44 2.94 33.00
C SER A 234 -2.54 1.47 33.32
N ILE A 235 -1.83 1.04 34.36
CA ILE A 235 -1.92 -0.32 34.93
C ILE A 235 -2.02 -0.17 36.44
N ILE A 236 -2.95 -0.90 37.05
CA ILE A 236 -3.14 -0.96 38.50
C ILE A 236 -2.89 -2.40 38.96
N LYS A 237 -2.02 -2.55 39.96
CA LYS A 237 -1.77 -3.83 40.62
C LYS A 237 -2.52 -3.88 41.96
N ILE A 238 -3.40 -4.87 42.10
CA ILE A 238 -4.17 -5.11 43.33
C ILE A 238 -3.88 -6.57 43.76
N LYS A 239 -2.91 -6.73 44.63
CA LYS A 239 -2.42 -8.09 45.05
C LYS A 239 -2.00 -8.89 43.78
N GLN A 240 -2.72 -9.98 43.48
CA GLN A 240 -2.49 -10.85 42.33
C GLN A 240 -3.12 -10.33 41.04
N LEU A 241 -4.10 -9.40 41.16
CA LEU A 241 -4.82 -8.85 40.00
C LEU A 241 -4.05 -7.71 39.36
N ARG A 242 -4.11 -7.63 38.04
CA ARG A 242 -3.60 -6.53 37.19
C ARG A 242 -4.72 -6.07 36.30
N VAL A 243 -5.00 -4.80 36.31
CA VAL A 243 -5.99 -4.13 35.44
C VAL A 243 -5.27 -3.08 34.63
N GLY A 244 -5.38 -3.16 33.32
CA GLY A 244 -4.77 -2.21 32.39
C GLY A 244 -5.80 -1.53 31.50
N LEU A 245 -5.58 -0.25 31.24
CA LEU A 245 -6.32 0.55 30.26
C LEU A 245 -5.30 1.27 29.37
N SER A 246 -5.59 1.32 28.07
CA SER A 246 -4.79 2.09 27.12
C SER A 246 -5.70 2.66 26.05
N TYR A 247 -5.38 3.88 25.63
CA TYR A 247 -6.04 4.58 24.52
C TYR A 247 -5.00 5.13 23.56
N SER A 248 -5.16 4.82 22.28
CA SER A 248 -4.40 5.40 21.18
C SER A 248 -5.29 6.33 20.39
N THR A 249 -4.83 7.55 20.16
CA THR A 249 -5.51 8.48 19.25
C THR A 249 -5.58 7.90 17.84
N PRO A 250 -6.42 8.45 16.96
CA PRO A 250 -6.25 8.24 15.53
C PRO A 250 -4.80 8.56 15.13
N THR A 251 -4.26 7.83 14.15
CA THR A 251 -3.01 8.18 13.48
C THR A 251 -3.35 9.02 12.26
N ILE A 252 -2.71 10.16 12.13
CA ILE A 252 -2.81 11.02 10.96
C ILE A 252 -1.56 10.75 10.12
N LEU A 253 -1.75 10.32 8.88
CA LEU A 253 -0.70 10.07 7.90
C LEU A 253 -0.90 11.02 6.72
N ASN A 254 0.11 11.76 6.36
CA ASN A 254 0.20 12.49 5.11
C ASN A 254 0.93 11.61 4.12
N ILE A 255 0.31 11.35 2.98
CA ILE A 255 0.81 10.42 1.96
C ILE A 255 0.92 11.15 0.64
N GLU A 256 2.04 10.95 -0.04
CA GLU A 256 2.30 11.34 -1.42
C GLU A 256 2.41 10.09 -2.27
N GLU A 257 1.91 10.15 -3.52
CA GLU A 257 1.96 9.05 -4.46
C GLU A 257 2.60 9.47 -5.77
N GLU A 258 3.40 8.57 -6.33
CA GLU A 258 4.03 8.69 -7.62
C GLU A 258 3.66 7.49 -8.49
N ASN A 259 3.34 7.73 -9.76
CA ASN A 259 2.99 6.68 -10.71
C ASN A 259 3.72 6.87 -12.02
N SER A 260 4.17 5.77 -12.63
CA SER A 260 4.67 5.75 -14.01
C SER A 260 4.15 4.54 -14.77
N GLN A 261 3.98 4.70 -16.09
CA GLN A 261 3.39 3.68 -16.94
C GLN A 261 4.16 3.51 -18.24
N ILE A 262 4.22 2.28 -18.73
CA ILE A 262 4.81 1.92 -20.02
C ILE A 262 3.88 0.91 -20.69
N ILE A 263 3.61 1.11 -21.98
CA ILE A 263 2.85 0.14 -22.76
C ILE A 263 3.61 -0.25 -24.02
N GLU A 264 3.57 -1.55 -24.37
CA GLU A 264 4.07 -2.07 -25.63
C GLU A 264 2.98 -2.91 -26.31
N THR A 265 2.88 -2.77 -27.63
CA THR A 265 1.93 -3.52 -28.45
C THR A 265 2.63 -4.07 -29.67
N ASP A 266 2.42 -5.35 -29.95
CA ASP A 266 2.84 -5.95 -31.21
C ASP A 266 1.66 -5.90 -32.18
N ILE A 267 1.81 -5.17 -33.29
CA ILE A 267 0.78 -4.91 -34.30
C ILE A 267 1.19 -5.52 -35.63
N ILE A 268 0.25 -6.22 -36.30
CA ILE A 268 0.44 -6.67 -37.68
C ILE A 268 0.12 -5.52 -38.62
N GLU A 269 1.12 -5.12 -39.37
CA GLU A 269 1.03 -4.16 -40.47
C GLU A 269 1.26 -4.84 -41.85
N LYS A 270 1.17 -4.05 -42.93
CA LYS A 270 1.36 -4.57 -44.29
C LYS A 270 2.73 -5.20 -44.52
N ASP A 271 3.74 -4.69 -43.81
CA ASP A 271 5.14 -5.07 -43.98
C ASP A 271 5.62 -6.09 -42.92
N GLY A 272 4.73 -6.53 -42.01
CA GLY A 272 4.99 -7.50 -40.96
C GLY A 272 4.58 -7.07 -39.57
N LEU A 273 5.17 -7.74 -38.57
CA LEU A 273 4.95 -7.43 -37.15
C LEU A 273 5.80 -6.23 -36.73
N THR A 274 5.15 -5.21 -36.17
CA THR A 274 5.80 -4.02 -35.64
C THR A 274 5.49 -3.89 -34.14
N THR A 275 6.50 -3.59 -33.33
CA THR A 275 6.32 -3.31 -31.89
C THR A 275 6.27 -1.81 -31.66
N TYR A 276 5.17 -1.33 -31.12
CA TYR A 276 5.00 0.05 -30.65
C TYR A 276 5.21 0.09 -29.15
N ARG A 277 6.18 0.90 -28.72
CA ARG A 277 6.45 1.15 -27.30
C ARG A 277 6.18 2.61 -26.97
N ILE A 278 5.22 2.83 -26.10
CA ILE A 278 4.90 4.15 -25.55
C ILE A 278 5.41 4.19 -24.12
N ASP A 279 6.44 4.99 -23.93
CA ASP A 279 7.10 5.25 -22.67
C ASP A 279 7.15 6.78 -22.51
N PRO A 280 6.19 7.38 -21.82
CA PRO A 280 6.19 8.82 -21.62
C PRO A 280 7.40 9.32 -20.84
N ASN A 281 8.13 8.42 -20.17
CA ASN A 281 9.24 8.76 -19.27
C ASN A 281 8.86 9.87 -18.27
N THR A 282 7.62 9.79 -17.78
CA THR A 282 7.00 10.75 -16.87
C THR A 282 6.65 10.05 -15.57
N ILE A 283 6.93 10.71 -14.47
CA ILE A 283 6.43 10.32 -13.14
C ILE A 283 5.31 11.30 -12.81
N ASN A 284 4.09 10.79 -12.73
CA ASN A 284 2.96 11.55 -12.22
C ASN A 284 3.08 11.63 -10.71
N VAL A 285 3.14 12.82 -10.15
CA VAL A 285 3.13 13.09 -8.71
C VAL A 285 1.75 13.60 -8.35
N TYR A 286 1.07 12.89 -7.47
CA TYR A 286 -0.27 13.29 -7.00
C TYR A 286 -0.17 14.18 -5.78
N ASP A 287 -1.16 15.05 -5.59
CA ASP A 287 -1.26 15.92 -4.43
C ASP A 287 -1.27 15.09 -3.13
N GLU A 288 -0.57 15.60 -2.10
CA GLU A 288 -0.56 15.00 -0.78
C GLU A 288 -1.99 14.91 -0.22
N TYR A 289 -2.33 13.75 0.34
CA TYR A 289 -3.60 13.52 1.02
C TYR A 289 -3.42 13.04 2.45
N GLU A 290 -4.41 13.34 3.29
CA GLU A 290 -4.45 12.88 4.67
C GLU A 290 -5.21 11.55 4.79
N LEU A 291 -4.54 10.52 5.33
CA LEU A 291 -5.16 9.27 5.72
C LEU A 291 -5.26 9.18 7.24
N LYS A 292 -6.47 9.23 7.76
CA LYS A 292 -6.75 9.09 9.18
C LYS A 292 -7.08 7.65 9.54
N LEU A 293 -6.14 6.97 10.24
CA LEU A 293 -6.35 5.63 10.76
C LEU A 293 -7.15 5.64 12.08
N PRO A 294 -7.85 4.55 12.42
CA PRO A 294 -8.76 4.52 13.55
C PRO A 294 -8.05 4.60 14.91
N SER A 295 -8.76 5.19 15.88
CA SER A 295 -8.35 5.12 17.30
C SER A 295 -8.56 3.73 17.87
N LYS A 296 -7.78 3.38 18.91
CA LYS A 296 -7.85 2.09 19.61
C LYS A 296 -7.98 2.28 21.10
N SER A 297 -8.85 1.49 21.72
CA SER A 297 -8.97 1.37 23.17
C SER A 297 -8.70 -0.07 23.57
N LEU A 298 -7.83 -0.27 24.55
CA LEU A 298 -7.46 -1.60 25.07
C LEU A 298 -7.78 -1.70 26.56
N PHE A 299 -8.51 -2.73 26.93
CA PHE A 299 -8.71 -3.17 28.29
C PHE A 299 -7.98 -4.48 28.53
N SER A 300 -7.19 -4.54 29.60
CA SER A 300 -6.39 -5.71 29.95
C SER A 300 -6.68 -6.16 31.38
N LEU A 301 -6.83 -7.47 31.59
CA LEU A 301 -6.98 -8.09 32.89
C LEU A 301 -6.01 -9.26 33.01
N ALA A 302 -5.25 -9.32 34.10
CA ALA A 302 -4.40 -10.49 34.37
C ALA A 302 -4.43 -10.88 35.84
N TYR A 303 -4.40 -12.18 36.12
CA TYR A 303 -4.32 -12.74 37.44
C TYR A 303 -3.08 -13.66 37.56
N ILE A 304 -2.27 -13.41 38.60
CA ILE A 304 -1.01 -14.13 38.86
C ILE A 304 -1.23 -15.14 39.99
N PHE A 305 -1.04 -16.41 39.71
CA PHE A 305 -1.15 -17.52 40.66
C PHE A 305 0.17 -17.79 41.41
N GLY A 306 0.77 -16.73 41.97
CA GLY A 306 2.09 -16.79 42.60
C GLY A 306 3.17 -17.19 41.60
N THR A 307 3.93 -18.27 41.92
CA THR A 307 4.97 -18.80 41.02
C THR A 307 4.45 -19.86 40.04
N ARG A 308 3.15 -20.21 40.12
CA ARG A 308 2.58 -21.36 39.38
C ARG A 308 2.08 -20.99 37.97
N GLY A 309 1.72 -19.73 37.71
CA GLY A 309 1.21 -19.36 36.44
C GLY A 309 0.56 -17.98 36.40
N LEU A 310 0.15 -17.59 35.19
CA LEU A 310 -0.53 -16.34 34.87
C LEU A 310 -1.70 -16.67 33.93
N LEU A 311 -2.84 -16.00 34.13
CA LEU A 311 -3.93 -15.92 33.16
C LEU A 311 -4.15 -14.48 32.81
N SER A 312 -4.22 -14.17 31.50
CA SER A 312 -4.50 -12.82 31.00
C SER A 312 -5.62 -12.81 29.97
N PHE A 313 -6.32 -11.68 29.93
CA PHE A 313 -7.37 -11.38 28.97
C PHE A 313 -7.20 -9.95 28.49
N ASP A 314 -7.23 -9.75 27.18
CA ASP A 314 -7.17 -8.45 26.52
C ASP A 314 -8.41 -8.26 25.63
N TYR A 315 -8.99 -7.06 25.67
CA TYR A 315 -10.10 -6.66 24.83
C TYR A 315 -9.80 -5.34 24.15
N GLU A 316 -9.66 -5.37 22.81
CA GLU A 316 -9.38 -4.20 22.00
C GLU A 316 -10.62 -3.76 21.22
N ILE A 317 -10.89 -2.47 21.22
CA ILE A 317 -11.90 -1.83 20.40
C ILE A 317 -11.20 -0.89 19.42
N THR A 318 -11.40 -1.13 18.13
CA THR A 318 -10.93 -0.27 17.03
C THR A 318 -12.12 0.36 16.32
N LYS A 319 -12.11 1.70 16.21
CA LYS A 319 -13.24 2.46 15.63
C LYS A 319 -13.01 2.74 14.14
N PHE A 320 -13.21 1.77 13.29
CA PHE A 320 -13.00 1.89 11.83
C PHE A 320 -13.92 2.91 11.15
N ASN A 321 -15.08 3.23 11.73
CA ASN A 321 -15.98 4.27 11.21
C ASN A 321 -15.38 5.69 11.27
N ASN A 322 -14.27 5.87 11.98
CA ASN A 322 -13.55 7.15 12.05
C ASN A 322 -12.37 7.21 11.07
N THR A 323 -12.16 6.16 10.26
CA THR A 323 -11.18 6.21 9.17
C THR A 323 -11.67 7.19 8.11
N LYS A 324 -10.80 8.10 7.69
CA LYS A 324 -11.10 9.09 6.66
C LYS A 324 -9.93 9.17 5.69
N PHE A 325 -10.28 9.40 4.46
CA PHE A 325 -9.41 9.85 3.40
C PHE A 325 -9.82 11.30 3.09
N ASP A 326 -8.87 12.22 3.09
CA ASP A 326 -9.10 13.63 2.82
C ASP A 326 -8.04 14.07 1.79
N ASP A 327 -8.49 14.37 0.59
CA ASP A 327 -7.64 14.71 -0.56
C ASP A 327 -7.41 16.22 -0.70
N ASN A 328 -7.64 17.02 0.33
CA ASN A 328 -7.42 18.48 0.35
C ASN A 328 -8.05 19.27 -0.82
N ASN A 329 -8.72 18.58 -1.75
CA ASN A 329 -9.37 19.14 -2.95
C ASN A 329 -10.91 19.16 -2.80
N GLY A 330 -11.43 19.13 -1.56
CA GLY A 330 -12.81 18.96 -1.14
C GLY A 330 -13.84 19.96 -1.57
#